data_dd894fe3d5a6bb4bed3e930af4c0a6a3
#
_entry.id   dd894fe3d5a6bb4bed3e930af4c0a6a3
#
_cell.length_a   1.000
_cell.length_b   1.000
_cell.length_c   1.000
_cell.angle_alpha   90.00
_cell.angle_beta   90.00
_cell.angle_gamma   90.00
#
_symmetry.space_group_name_H-M   'P 1'
#
loop_
_entity.id
_entity.type
_entity.pdbx_description
1 polymer ?
#
loop_
_entity_poly.entity_id
_entity_poly.type
_entity_poly.pdbx_seq_one_letter_code
_entity_poly.pdbx_strand_id
1 'polypeptide(L)'
;DSNPKRVNSWKRALDNKSPELDLSDHFYEEEWKLVVQEQSITEKSEYIRAKRNGRGTRLNRKERLLVWSVFEEYLLQLNHNRIKEMPDAMRDCIAIIDTKNIKPMYESVVVDEGQDMGSQAYELIRRIVPEGKNDIFIVGDGHQRIYRNKVILGRCGINIIGRSRKLRVNYRTTEETKQLAVSVLDNVPVDDLDSGQ
;
A
#
# COMPACT_ATOMS: atom_id res chain seq x y z
N ASP A 1 -5.62 7.59 -9.49
CA ASP A 1 -4.78 8.80 -9.48
C ASP A 1 -4.64 9.34 -10.89
N SER A 2 -5.38 10.42 -11.19
CA SER A 2 -5.51 11.01 -12.54
C SER A 2 -4.51 12.14 -12.80
N ASN A 3 -3.39 12.23 -12.08
CA ASN A 3 -2.39 13.25 -12.33
C ASN A 3 -1.77 13.06 -13.74
N PRO A 4 -2.01 14.00 -14.70
CA PRO A 4 -1.55 13.84 -16.09
C PRO A 4 -0.02 13.68 -16.21
N LYS A 5 0.74 14.32 -15.33
CA LYS A 5 2.21 14.18 -15.33
C LYS A 5 2.64 12.77 -14.95
N ARG A 6 1.96 12.15 -13.96
CA ARG A 6 2.23 10.77 -13.56
C ARG A 6 1.90 9.78 -14.69
N VAL A 7 0.73 9.95 -15.31
CA VAL A 7 0.31 9.12 -16.45
C VAL A 7 1.32 9.21 -17.60
N ASN A 8 1.77 10.42 -17.95
CA ASN A 8 2.77 10.62 -18.99
C ASN A 8 4.15 10.03 -18.59
N SER A 9 4.53 10.09 -17.31
CA SER A 9 5.76 9.48 -16.82
C SER A 9 5.73 7.96 -16.99
N TRP A 10 4.61 7.31 -16.67
CA TRP A 10 4.42 5.88 -16.90
C TRP A 10 4.48 5.53 -18.38
N LYS A 11 3.77 6.25 -19.24
CA LYS A 11 3.78 6.01 -20.67
C LYS A 11 5.20 6.02 -21.23
N ARG A 12 5.99 7.04 -20.89
CA ARG A 12 7.40 7.14 -21.34
C ARG A 12 8.26 6.01 -20.78
N ALA A 13 8.06 5.62 -19.53
CA ALA A 13 8.80 4.51 -18.96
C ALA A 13 8.48 3.19 -19.65
N LEU A 14 7.23 2.96 -20.02
CA LEU A 14 6.80 1.77 -20.75
C LEU A 14 7.32 1.71 -22.19
N ASP A 15 7.68 2.83 -22.80
CA ASP A 15 8.37 2.84 -24.09
C ASP A 15 9.75 2.16 -24.03
N ASN A 16 10.35 2.03 -22.82
CA ASN A 16 11.61 1.34 -22.57
C ASN A 16 11.47 -0.16 -22.25
N LYS A 17 10.30 -0.75 -22.49
CA LYS A 17 10.11 -2.20 -22.28
C LYS A 17 11.05 -3.00 -23.16
N SER A 18 11.69 -4.01 -22.58
CA SER A 18 12.47 -4.96 -23.35
C SER A 18 11.57 -5.81 -24.26
N PRO A 19 11.87 -5.92 -25.55
CA PRO A 19 11.14 -6.81 -26.44
C PRO A 19 11.34 -8.30 -26.10
N GLU A 20 12.33 -8.63 -25.25
CA GLU A 20 12.55 -9.99 -24.77
C GLU A 20 11.48 -10.45 -23.76
N LEU A 21 10.68 -9.52 -23.21
CA LEU A 21 9.64 -9.82 -22.22
C LEU A 21 8.25 -9.51 -22.79
N ASP A 22 7.45 -10.55 -22.96
CA ASP A 22 6.03 -10.41 -23.32
C ASP A 22 5.18 -10.13 -22.08
N LEU A 23 5.31 -8.90 -21.56
CA LEU A 23 4.59 -8.43 -20.37
C LEU A 23 3.72 -7.23 -20.71
N SER A 24 2.47 -7.25 -20.26
CA SER A 24 1.53 -6.14 -20.47
C SER A 24 1.91 -4.90 -19.66
N ASP A 25 1.46 -3.73 -20.11
CA ASP A 25 1.65 -2.47 -19.35
C ASP A 25 1.07 -2.58 -17.94
N HIS A 26 -0.10 -3.20 -17.82
CA HIS A 26 -0.75 -3.45 -16.53
C HIS A 26 0.12 -4.30 -15.58
N PHE A 27 0.91 -5.25 -16.11
CA PHE A 27 1.85 -6.02 -15.30
C PHE A 27 2.88 -5.11 -14.61
N TYR A 28 3.46 -4.14 -15.34
CA TYR A 28 4.45 -3.23 -14.78
C TYR A 28 3.85 -2.31 -13.73
N GLU A 29 2.65 -1.78 -13.97
CA GLU A 29 1.95 -0.93 -12.99
C GLU A 29 1.60 -1.68 -11.71
N GLU A 30 1.10 -2.91 -11.83
CA GLU A 30 0.84 -3.76 -10.67
C GLU A 30 2.12 -4.16 -9.94
N GLU A 31 3.16 -4.53 -10.67
CA GLU A 31 4.45 -4.92 -10.07
C GLU A 31 5.07 -3.75 -9.30
N TRP A 32 4.98 -2.55 -9.86
CA TRP A 32 5.38 -1.34 -9.17
C TRP A 32 4.59 -1.14 -7.86
N LYS A 33 3.26 -1.19 -7.95
CA LYS A 33 2.39 -0.96 -6.80
C LYS A 33 2.51 -2.05 -5.73
N LEU A 34 2.44 -3.32 -6.14
CA LEU A 34 2.31 -4.45 -5.23
C LEU A 34 3.64 -5.03 -4.74
N VAL A 35 4.76 -4.71 -5.39
CA VAL A 35 6.08 -5.21 -5.03
C VAL A 35 7.01 -4.07 -4.63
N VAL A 36 7.18 -3.06 -5.50
CA VAL A 36 8.15 -1.99 -5.26
C VAL A 36 7.66 -1.05 -4.17
N GLN A 37 6.49 -0.47 -4.32
CA GLN A 37 5.94 0.48 -3.35
C GLN A 37 5.62 -0.19 -2.00
N GLU A 38 5.02 -1.36 -2.04
CA GLU A 38 4.62 -2.07 -0.81
C GLU A 38 5.81 -2.46 0.08
N GLN A 39 6.92 -2.87 -0.54
CA GLN A 39 8.14 -3.23 0.19
C GLN A 39 9.12 -2.05 0.32
N SER A 40 8.70 -0.83 -0.04
CA SER A 40 9.54 0.38 0.02
C SER A 40 10.89 0.24 -0.70
N ILE A 41 10.88 -0.47 -1.83
CA ILE A 41 12.07 -0.73 -2.63
C ILE A 41 12.50 0.55 -3.34
N THR A 42 13.76 0.93 -3.18
CA THR A 42 14.35 2.12 -3.78
C THR A 42 15.45 1.79 -4.77
N GLU A 43 16.00 0.58 -4.70
CA GLU A 43 17.16 0.17 -5.48
C GLU A 43 16.96 -1.16 -6.23
N LYS A 44 17.66 -1.29 -7.35
CA LYS A 44 17.70 -2.51 -8.17
C LYS A 44 18.06 -3.77 -7.38
N SER A 45 19.01 -3.66 -6.49
CA SER A 45 19.49 -4.78 -5.67
C SER A 45 18.41 -5.33 -4.75
N GLU A 46 17.54 -4.47 -4.23
CA GLU A 46 16.41 -4.83 -3.38
C GLU A 46 15.33 -5.51 -4.21
N TYR A 47 14.98 -4.94 -5.38
CA TYR A 47 13.99 -5.52 -6.27
C TYR A 47 14.35 -6.94 -6.73
N ILE A 48 15.62 -7.19 -7.04
CA ILE A 48 16.09 -8.53 -7.41
C ILE A 48 15.80 -9.57 -6.32
N ARG A 49 15.83 -9.17 -5.04
CA ARG A 49 15.59 -10.03 -3.87
C ARG A 49 14.15 -9.96 -3.36
N ALA A 50 13.33 -9.06 -3.91
CA ALA A 50 11.99 -8.81 -3.43
C ALA A 50 11.11 -10.06 -3.44
N LYS A 51 10.27 -10.19 -2.41
CA LYS A 51 9.23 -11.22 -2.36
C LYS A 51 8.10 -10.83 -3.31
N ARG A 52 7.68 -11.77 -4.14
CA ARG A 52 6.62 -11.57 -5.13
C ARG A 52 5.43 -12.52 -4.87
N ASN A 53 5.02 -12.60 -3.59
CA ASN A 53 3.90 -13.44 -3.17
C ASN A 53 2.60 -13.00 -3.87
N GLY A 54 1.82 -13.93 -4.36
CA GLY A 54 0.55 -13.65 -5.03
C GLY A 54 0.66 -13.06 -6.45
N ARG A 55 1.89 -12.86 -6.98
CA ARG A 55 2.11 -12.48 -8.38
C ARG A 55 2.11 -13.73 -9.25
N GLY A 56 1.15 -13.87 -10.15
CA GLY A 56 0.98 -15.06 -11.00
C GLY A 56 2.19 -15.34 -11.91
N THR A 57 2.86 -14.30 -12.41
CA THR A 57 4.01 -14.41 -13.32
C THR A 57 5.30 -14.56 -12.54
N ARG A 58 6.05 -15.63 -12.79
CA ARG A 58 7.40 -15.79 -12.23
C ARG A 58 8.39 -14.98 -13.06
N LEU A 59 9.36 -14.35 -12.41
CA LEU A 59 10.47 -13.64 -13.03
C LEU A 59 11.78 -14.20 -12.49
N ASN A 60 12.66 -14.61 -13.40
CA ASN A 60 14.05 -14.94 -13.07
C ASN A 60 14.87 -13.65 -12.85
N ARG A 61 16.14 -13.80 -12.47
CA ARG A 61 17.00 -12.64 -12.18
C ARG A 61 17.22 -11.72 -13.39
N LYS A 62 17.40 -12.28 -14.59
CA LYS A 62 17.59 -11.48 -15.84
C LYS A 62 16.33 -10.69 -16.15
N GLU A 63 15.17 -11.33 -16.08
CA GLU A 63 13.88 -10.70 -16.33
C GLU A 63 13.59 -9.57 -15.32
N ARG A 64 13.93 -9.77 -14.04
CA ARG A 64 13.81 -8.70 -13.03
C ARG A 64 14.68 -7.49 -13.34
N LEU A 65 15.87 -7.69 -13.88
CA LEU A 65 16.72 -6.58 -14.33
C LEU A 65 16.06 -5.79 -15.47
N LEU A 66 15.45 -6.48 -16.44
CA LEU A 66 14.74 -5.85 -17.55
C LEU A 66 13.47 -5.13 -17.09
N VAL A 67 12.74 -5.68 -16.13
CA VAL A 67 11.60 -4.99 -15.52
C VAL A 67 12.06 -3.76 -14.74
N TRP A 68 13.15 -3.86 -13.99
CA TRP A 68 13.68 -2.74 -13.22
C TRP A 68 14.12 -1.56 -14.10
N SER A 69 14.61 -1.79 -15.30
CA SER A 69 14.98 -0.68 -16.21
C SER A 69 13.80 0.24 -16.56
N VAL A 70 12.59 -0.32 -16.63
CA VAL A 70 11.37 0.48 -16.79
C VAL A 70 11.09 1.30 -15.55
N PHE A 71 11.31 0.75 -14.36
CA PHE A 71 11.12 1.46 -13.10
C PHE A 71 12.18 2.56 -12.88
N GLU A 72 13.43 2.32 -13.29
CA GLU A 72 14.47 3.36 -13.30
C GLU A 72 14.04 4.55 -14.16
N GLU A 73 13.55 4.29 -15.37
CA GLU A 73 13.05 5.35 -16.25
C GLU A 73 11.84 6.05 -15.64
N TYR A 74 10.91 5.31 -15.04
CA TYR A 74 9.76 5.90 -14.35
C TYR A 74 10.19 6.86 -13.24
N LEU A 75 11.13 6.45 -12.40
CA LEU A 75 11.70 7.30 -11.34
C LEU A 75 12.39 8.55 -11.91
N LEU A 76 13.13 8.43 -13.01
CA LEU A 76 13.73 9.56 -13.70
C LEU A 76 12.68 10.55 -14.20
N GLN A 77 11.59 10.06 -14.80
CA GLN A 77 10.48 10.88 -15.28
C GLN A 77 9.74 11.58 -14.12
N LEU A 78 9.51 10.89 -12.99
CA LEU A 78 8.91 11.51 -11.81
C LEU A 78 9.80 12.66 -11.30
N ASN A 79 11.10 12.43 -11.19
CA ASN A 79 12.06 13.44 -10.74
C ASN A 79 12.13 14.64 -11.71
N HIS A 80 12.21 14.37 -13.02
CA HIS A 80 12.18 15.43 -14.05
C HIS A 80 10.92 16.31 -13.95
N ASN A 81 9.77 15.69 -13.72
CA ASN A 81 8.49 16.38 -13.58
C ASN A 81 8.28 17.00 -12.20
N ARG A 82 9.22 16.84 -11.26
CA ARG A 82 9.14 17.29 -9.86
C ARG A 82 7.88 16.82 -9.16
N ILE A 83 7.55 15.55 -9.34
CA ILE A 83 6.41 14.89 -8.69
C ILE A 83 6.90 13.66 -7.93
N LYS A 84 6.16 13.30 -6.89
CA LYS A 84 6.35 12.07 -6.12
C LYS A 84 5.03 11.33 -6.01
N GLU A 85 5.09 10.03 -5.88
CA GLU A 85 3.94 9.25 -5.49
C GLU A 85 3.67 9.38 -3.99
N MET A 86 2.43 9.18 -3.58
CA MET A 86 2.04 9.36 -2.18
C MET A 86 2.84 8.49 -1.20
N PRO A 87 3.11 7.19 -1.47
CA PRO A 87 3.93 6.38 -0.58
C PRO A 87 5.36 6.94 -0.40
N ASP A 88 5.98 7.46 -1.49
CA ASP A 88 7.31 8.06 -1.43
C ASP A 88 7.32 9.35 -0.60
N ALA A 89 6.29 10.18 -0.76
CA ALA A 89 6.14 11.40 0.02
C ALA A 89 5.95 11.09 1.51
N MET A 90 5.19 10.04 1.85
CA MET A 90 5.03 9.59 3.24
C MET A 90 6.35 9.10 3.84
N ARG A 91 7.15 8.33 3.09
CA ARG A 91 8.49 7.89 3.53
C ARG A 91 9.44 9.07 3.76
N ASP A 92 9.41 10.07 2.87
CA ASP A 92 10.21 11.29 3.06
C ASP A 92 9.77 12.05 4.32
N CYS A 93 8.46 12.16 4.58
CA CYS A 93 7.95 12.77 5.80
C CYS A 93 8.44 12.03 7.05
N ILE A 94 8.38 10.70 7.06
CA ILE A 94 8.91 9.88 8.16
C ILE A 94 10.40 10.15 8.36
N ALA A 95 11.20 10.12 7.28
CA ALA A 95 12.63 10.37 7.34
C ALA A 95 12.96 11.78 7.89
N ILE A 96 12.19 12.80 7.51
CA ILE A 96 12.34 14.17 8.01
C ILE A 96 12.00 14.23 9.51
N ILE A 97 10.90 13.61 9.92
CA ILE A 97 10.46 13.56 11.32
C ILE A 97 11.55 12.91 12.18
N ASP A 98 12.04 11.74 11.75
CA ASP A 98 13.05 10.98 12.49
C ASP A 98 14.41 11.72 12.53
N THR A 99 14.88 12.27 11.40
CA THR A 99 16.17 12.97 11.30
C THR A 99 16.20 14.28 12.10
N LYS A 100 15.09 15.04 12.05
CA LYS A 100 14.96 16.32 12.75
C LYS A 100 14.44 16.18 14.17
N ASN A 101 14.15 14.96 14.61
CA ASN A 101 13.57 14.66 15.92
C ASN A 101 12.32 15.53 16.22
N ILE A 102 11.42 15.61 15.23
CA ILE A 102 10.20 16.40 15.32
C ILE A 102 9.27 15.71 16.32
N LYS A 103 8.84 16.46 17.35
CA LYS A 103 7.89 15.93 18.33
C LYS A 103 6.52 15.68 17.68
N PRO A 104 5.79 14.65 18.15
CA PRO A 104 4.43 14.41 17.70
C PRO A 104 3.56 15.66 17.79
N MET A 105 2.77 15.92 16.74
CA MET A 105 1.98 17.14 16.62
C MET A 105 0.52 16.96 17.07
N TYR A 106 0.08 15.72 17.20
CA TYR A 106 -1.29 15.38 17.54
C TYR A 106 -1.33 14.53 18.81
N GLU A 107 -2.38 14.66 19.59
CA GLU A 107 -2.63 13.84 20.78
C GLU A 107 -3.28 12.51 20.39
N SER A 108 -4.13 12.52 19.37
CA SER A 108 -4.79 11.34 18.84
C SER A 108 -5.13 11.51 17.35
N VAL A 109 -5.31 10.38 16.67
CA VAL A 109 -5.76 10.32 15.28
C VAL A 109 -6.90 9.33 15.13
N VAL A 110 -7.91 9.73 14.36
CA VAL A 110 -9.01 8.87 13.93
C VAL A 110 -8.82 8.56 12.45
N VAL A 111 -8.79 7.27 12.11
CA VAL A 111 -8.66 6.77 10.75
C VAL A 111 -9.99 6.15 10.36
N ASP A 112 -10.59 6.67 9.31
CA ASP A 112 -11.75 6.05 8.64
C ASP A 112 -11.31 5.33 7.37
N GLU A 113 -12.05 4.31 6.97
CA GLU A 113 -11.73 3.45 5.81
C GLU A 113 -10.30 2.87 5.88
N GLY A 114 -9.90 2.46 7.07
CA GLY A 114 -8.54 2.00 7.34
C GLY A 114 -8.06 0.84 6.45
N GLN A 115 -8.97 0.04 5.88
CA GLN A 115 -8.65 -1.04 4.94
C GLN A 115 -8.01 -0.53 3.64
N ASP A 116 -8.21 0.74 3.26
CA ASP A 116 -7.68 1.33 2.04
C ASP A 116 -6.29 1.97 2.22
N MET A 117 -5.80 2.03 3.45
CA MET A 117 -4.50 2.62 3.76
C MET A 117 -3.35 1.61 3.60
N GLY A 118 -2.23 2.08 3.04
CA GLY A 118 -0.97 1.31 2.96
C GLY A 118 -0.14 1.40 4.24
N SER A 119 0.90 0.56 4.31
CA SER A 119 1.82 0.50 5.47
C SER A 119 2.49 1.85 5.75
N GLN A 120 2.93 2.57 4.71
CA GLN A 120 3.58 3.87 4.83
C GLN A 120 2.69 4.92 5.50
N ALA A 121 1.37 4.87 5.24
CA ALA A 121 0.42 5.77 5.88
C ALA A 121 0.31 5.49 7.38
N TYR A 122 0.22 4.23 7.78
CA TYR A 122 0.17 3.85 9.19
C TYR A 122 1.49 4.12 9.91
N GLU A 123 2.62 3.91 9.26
CA GLU A 123 3.94 4.27 9.80
C GLU A 123 4.05 5.79 10.04
N LEU A 124 3.57 6.61 9.10
CA LEU A 124 3.53 8.06 9.27
C LEU A 124 2.60 8.47 10.40
N ILE A 125 1.38 7.89 10.47
CA ILE A 125 0.45 8.14 11.57
C ILE A 125 1.12 7.84 12.92
N ARG A 126 1.86 6.74 13.03
CA ARG A 126 2.57 6.38 14.27
C ARG A 126 3.64 7.41 14.65
N ARG A 127 4.25 8.11 13.69
CA ARG A 127 5.26 9.15 13.97
C ARG A 127 4.68 10.47 14.42
N ILE A 128 3.46 10.81 13.99
CA ILE A 128 2.84 12.10 14.29
C ILE A 128 1.97 12.08 15.54
N VAL A 129 1.76 10.91 16.15
CA VAL A 129 0.98 10.72 17.39
C VAL A 129 1.84 10.01 18.43
N PRO A 130 1.94 10.48 19.68
CA PRO A 130 2.67 9.77 20.74
C PRO A 130 1.97 8.46 21.07
N GLU A 131 2.75 7.44 21.45
CA GLU A 131 2.18 6.18 21.92
C GLU A 131 1.50 6.38 23.29
N GLY A 132 0.24 5.95 23.38
CA GLY A 132 -0.54 6.14 24.58
C GLY A 132 -1.89 5.45 24.57
N LYS A 133 -2.68 5.74 25.59
CA LYS A 133 -4.06 5.25 25.67
C LYS A 133 -4.96 6.09 24.78
N ASN A 134 -5.70 5.44 23.87
CA ASN A 134 -6.60 6.09 22.89
C ASN A 134 -5.89 7.05 21.92
N ASP A 135 -4.67 6.74 21.57
CA ASP A 135 -3.83 7.52 20.66
C ASP A 135 -4.28 7.39 19.21
N ILE A 136 -4.63 6.18 18.76
CA ILE A 136 -5.09 5.90 17.41
C ILE A 136 -6.39 5.11 17.47
N PHE A 137 -7.42 5.61 16.76
CA PHE A 137 -8.69 4.92 16.57
C PHE A 137 -8.88 4.63 15.08
N ILE A 138 -9.03 3.36 14.72
CA ILE A 138 -9.13 2.91 13.32
C ILE A 138 -10.51 2.28 13.12
N VAL A 139 -11.21 2.75 12.11
CA VAL A 139 -12.47 2.15 11.60
C VAL A 139 -12.21 1.66 10.18
N GLY A 140 -12.73 0.49 9.86
CA GLY A 140 -12.61 -0.06 8.52
C GLY A 140 -13.44 -1.32 8.34
N ASP A 141 -13.65 -1.70 7.10
CA ASP A 141 -14.37 -2.92 6.72
C ASP A 141 -13.48 -3.80 5.85
N GLY A 142 -13.01 -4.91 6.42
CA GLY A 142 -12.15 -5.86 5.71
C GLY A 142 -12.80 -6.49 4.47
N HIS A 143 -14.16 -6.51 4.39
CA HIS A 143 -14.89 -7.01 3.22
C HIS A 143 -14.87 -6.02 2.04
N GLN A 144 -14.70 -4.72 2.31
CA GLN A 144 -14.64 -3.68 1.29
C GLN A 144 -13.22 -3.43 0.76
N ARG A 145 -12.27 -4.24 1.15
CA ARG A 145 -10.87 -4.08 0.73
C ARG A 145 -10.71 -4.31 -0.76
N ILE A 146 -10.43 -3.25 -1.49
CA ILE A 146 -10.17 -3.27 -2.93
C ILE A 146 -8.73 -3.70 -3.24
N TYR A 147 -7.80 -3.41 -2.32
CA TYR A 147 -6.38 -3.67 -2.51
C TYR A 147 -5.95 -5.00 -1.87
N ARG A 148 -5.18 -5.80 -2.62
CA ARG A 148 -4.75 -7.16 -2.22
C ARG A 148 -3.69 -7.19 -1.10
N ASN A 149 -3.08 -6.06 -0.78
CA ASN A 149 -1.97 -6.04 0.17
C ASN A 149 -2.46 -5.97 1.60
N LYS A 150 -2.05 -6.97 2.38
CA LYS A 150 -2.35 -7.06 3.80
C LYS A 150 -1.39 -6.18 4.59
N VAL A 151 -1.90 -5.11 5.19
CA VAL A 151 -1.14 -4.30 6.15
C VAL A 151 -1.20 -4.98 7.52
N ILE A 152 -0.05 -5.25 8.10
CA ILE A 152 0.07 -5.77 9.46
C ILE A 152 0.35 -4.57 10.37
N LEU A 153 -0.66 -4.07 11.06
CA LEU A 153 -0.56 -2.88 11.90
C LEU A 153 0.55 -2.97 12.96
N GLY A 154 0.78 -4.15 13.51
CA GLY A 154 1.89 -4.37 14.44
C GLY A 154 3.27 -4.06 13.86
N ARG A 155 3.48 -4.27 12.55
CA ARG A 155 4.73 -3.90 11.88
C ARG A 155 4.87 -2.39 11.67
N CYS A 156 3.75 -1.68 11.63
CA CYS A 156 3.73 -0.22 11.57
C CYS A 156 3.82 0.44 12.97
N GLY A 157 4.07 -0.35 14.02
CA GLY A 157 4.15 0.14 15.39
C GLY A 157 2.79 0.41 16.05
N ILE A 158 1.70 -0.16 15.51
CA ILE A 158 0.35 0.02 16.05
C ILE A 158 -0.14 -1.32 16.60
N ASN A 159 -0.20 -1.44 17.92
CA ASN A 159 -0.66 -2.65 18.57
C ASN A 159 -2.17 -2.62 18.78
N ILE A 160 -2.89 -3.52 18.11
CA ILE A 160 -4.35 -3.68 18.20
C ILE A 160 -4.77 -4.96 18.93
N ILE A 161 -3.84 -5.78 19.40
CA ILE A 161 -4.15 -7.05 20.08
C ILE A 161 -5.03 -6.78 21.30
N GLY A 162 -6.20 -7.44 21.34
CA GLY A 162 -7.19 -7.27 22.41
C GLY A 162 -7.94 -5.93 22.41
N ARG A 163 -7.72 -5.08 21.42
CA ARG A 163 -8.36 -3.75 21.28
C ARG A 163 -9.35 -3.67 20.12
N SER A 164 -9.40 -4.66 19.24
CA SER A 164 -10.33 -4.68 18.12
C SER A 164 -11.75 -5.07 18.57
N ARG A 165 -12.75 -4.47 17.94
CA ARG A 165 -14.16 -4.78 18.15
C ARG A 165 -14.89 -4.83 16.81
N LYS A 166 -15.67 -5.86 16.60
CA LYS A 166 -16.49 -6.02 15.39
C LYS A 166 -17.90 -5.45 15.63
N LEU A 167 -18.29 -4.50 14.79
CA LEU A 167 -19.67 -4.00 14.77
C LEU A 167 -20.56 -5.02 14.05
N ARG A 168 -21.64 -5.47 14.69
CA ARG A 168 -22.51 -6.53 14.18
C ARG A 168 -23.86 -6.03 13.67
N VAL A 169 -24.27 -4.87 14.11
CA VAL A 169 -25.59 -4.31 13.76
C VAL A 169 -25.43 -3.36 12.59
N ASN A 170 -26.14 -3.63 11.52
CA ASN A 170 -26.19 -2.78 10.34
C ASN A 170 -27.47 -1.95 10.37
N TYR A 171 -27.32 -0.63 10.42
CA TYR A 171 -28.45 0.32 10.38
C TYR A 171 -28.63 0.98 9.01
N ARG A 172 -27.74 0.72 8.06
CA ARG A 172 -27.67 1.44 6.79
C ARG A 172 -28.46 0.78 5.68
N THR A 173 -28.53 -0.55 5.69
CA THR A 173 -29.20 -1.34 4.64
C THR A 173 -30.17 -2.33 5.25
N THR A 174 -31.14 -2.80 4.44
CA THR A 174 -32.07 -3.85 4.86
C THR A 174 -31.36 -5.19 5.01
N GLU A 175 -31.94 -6.14 5.75
CA GLU A 175 -31.32 -7.46 5.95
C GLU A 175 -31.22 -8.23 4.63
N GLU A 176 -32.20 -8.09 3.72
CA GLU A 176 -32.15 -8.73 2.40
C GLU A 176 -30.96 -8.22 1.56
N THR A 177 -30.74 -6.91 1.54
CA THR A 177 -29.58 -6.32 0.83
C THR A 177 -28.27 -6.79 1.43
N LYS A 178 -28.20 -6.89 2.75
CA LYS A 178 -27.01 -7.41 3.45
C LYS A 178 -26.78 -8.88 3.12
N GLN A 179 -27.83 -9.72 3.15
CA GLN A 179 -27.72 -11.15 2.82
C GLN A 179 -27.26 -11.36 1.37
N LEU A 180 -27.78 -10.57 0.42
CA LEU A 180 -27.33 -10.60 -0.97
C LEU A 180 -25.85 -10.23 -1.08
N ALA A 181 -25.43 -9.16 -0.43
CA ALA A 181 -24.02 -8.73 -0.44
C ALA A 181 -23.09 -9.78 0.18
N VAL A 182 -23.48 -10.39 1.29
CA VAL A 182 -22.70 -11.46 1.95
C VAL A 182 -22.62 -12.71 1.07
N SER A 183 -23.71 -13.09 0.38
CA SER A 183 -23.71 -14.26 -0.50
C SER A 183 -22.73 -14.14 -1.69
N VAL A 184 -22.46 -12.92 -2.15
CA VAL A 184 -21.44 -12.65 -3.19
C VAL A 184 -20.03 -12.88 -2.66
N LEU A 185 -19.84 -12.72 -1.34
CA LEU A 185 -18.56 -12.87 -0.68
C LEU A 185 -18.32 -14.28 -0.10
N ASP A 186 -19.28 -15.21 -0.30
CA ASP A 186 -19.12 -16.59 0.14
C ASP A 186 -17.86 -17.20 -0.47
N ASN A 187 -16.98 -17.71 0.39
CA ASN A 187 -15.64 -18.25 0.08
C ASN A 187 -14.53 -17.21 -0.23
N VAL A 188 -14.78 -15.92 -0.02
CA VAL A 188 -13.70 -14.91 -0.05
C VAL A 188 -13.07 -14.82 1.35
N PRO A 189 -11.78 -15.10 1.51
CA PRO A 189 -11.12 -14.95 2.81
C PRO A 189 -11.13 -13.48 3.25
N VAL A 190 -11.72 -13.22 4.40
CA VAL A 190 -11.77 -11.89 5.03
C VAL A 190 -10.53 -11.69 5.89
N ASP A 191 -9.91 -10.54 5.78
CA ASP A 191 -8.76 -10.14 6.56
C ASP A 191 -9.17 -9.12 7.64
N ASP A 192 -9.14 -9.55 8.87
CA ASP A 192 -9.47 -8.72 10.05
C ASP A 192 -8.22 -7.93 10.52
N LEU A 193 -7.49 -7.20 9.73
CA LEU A 193 -6.36 -6.28 10.04
C LEU A 193 -5.42 -6.68 11.23
N ASP A 194 -5.83 -7.62 12.07
CA ASP A 194 -5.10 -8.10 13.25
C ASP A 194 -4.27 -9.37 13.02
N SER A 195 -4.05 -9.74 11.72
CA SER A 195 -3.23 -10.88 11.28
C SER A 195 -3.65 -12.27 11.75
N GLY A 196 -4.88 -12.42 12.24
CA GLY A 196 -5.47 -13.74 12.48
C GLY A 196 -4.57 -14.67 13.27
N GLN A 197 -4.39 -14.45 14.54
CA GLN A 197 -4.02 -15.47 15.52
C GLN A 197 -5.23 -15.81 16.35
#